data_b4f12de2492efaabcb478c9162d13eda
#
_entry.id   b4f12de2492efaabcb478c9162d13eda
#
_cell.length_a   1.000
_cell.length_b   1.000
_cell.length_c   1.000
_cell.angle_alpha   90.00
_cell.angle_beta   90.00
_cell.angle_gamma   90.00
#
_symmetry.space_group_name_H-M   'P 1'
#
loop_
_entity.id
_entity.type
_entity.pdbx_description
1 polymer ?
#
loop_
_entity_poly.entity_id
_entity_poly.type
_entity_poly.pdbx_seq_one_letter_code
_entity_poly.pdbx_strand_id
1 'polypeptide(L)'
;MKFIENVDKKKYEKFVKNHKMKSHFLQSYAWGEFAKKSKNLMPHYVGLLDSNENLVATALILEKKPPLGYSYFYSPRGFVIDFFDKKLLTEFVEKIKKYAKKKKAIFIKIDPDIIWRKENHLGEEVELKNNPKVVFETLTKLGFKHLGFTKNFETMQPRYTFRIDMNQSLEEIESKFSKTTKQRINKAEQLNTKVRLGTIDDIPTFSHLMDLTENRKDFVSHDLEYYKSLYEIYNKDNKMNLFIGSVNTTEIIDTYSKELNSVNEELATLSSNESLSKSAKVKKSELEKRKDKLKEYIDEYSDAREKYQEEIILNGHVIMEYGDKAWVLYAGNHNILMSSYSNYKTYYEHLKNCHDNGIKIYDQFGTIGDLSKDNPRMGLHEFKKKFGGDYVEFIGEFDLITNKFMYFVFNKLVPIYRGIIRRRAKNKKKENND
;
A
#
# COMPACT_ATOMS: atom_id res chain seq x y z
N MET A 1 23.87 3.52 28.54
CA MET A 1 24.05 3.24 27.09
C MET A 1 24.57 4.48 26.35
N LYS A 2 25.29 4.30 25.22
CA LYS A 2 25.89 5.39 24.42
C LYS A 2 25.00 5.73 23.23
N PHE A 3 24.62 7.02 23.09
CA PHE A 3 23.85 7.49 21.92
C PHE A 3 24.79 7.85 20.77
N ILE A 4 24.43 7.44 19.56
CA ILE A 4 25.18 7.72 18.33
C ILE A 4 24.31 8.54 17.40
N GLU A 5 24.84 9.67 16.90
CA GLU A 5 24.13 10.56 15.96
C GLU A 5 24.21 10.05 14.51
N ASN A 6 25.25 9.27 14.16
CA ASN A 6 25.42 8.69 12.82
C ASN A 6 25.84 7.24 12.97
N VAL A 7 24.90 6.33 12.83
CA VAL A 7 25.16 4.89 12.81
C VAL A 7 25.74 4.50 11.46
N ASP A 8 26.78 3.69 11.45
CA ASP A 8 27.34 3.13 10.21
C ASP A 8 26.25 2.41 9.39
N LYS A 9 26.27 2.63 8.07
CA LYS A 9 25.24 2.10 7.15
C LYS A 9 25.06 0.59 7.26
N LYS A 10 26.16 -0.19 7.30
CA LYS A 10 26.10 -1.64 7.34
C LYS A 10 25.54 -2.12 8.68
N LYS A 11 25.97 -1.50 9.79
CA LYS A 11 25.47 -1.80 11.14
C LYS A 11 24.01 -1.42 11.29
N TYR A 12 23.61 -0.27 10.74
CA TYR A 12 22.21 0.18 10.71
C TYR A 12 21.31 -0.78 9.96
N GLU A 13 21.61 -1.06 8.68
CA GLU A 13 20.82 -1.94 7.82
C GLU A 13 20.70 -3.35 8.38
N LYS A 14 21.83 -3.91 8.92
CA LYS A 14 21.81 -5.22 9.56
C LYS A 14 20.84 -5.25 10.73
N PHE A 15 20.83 -4.22 11.58
CA PHE A 15 19.94 -4.15 12.73
C PHE A 15 18.48 -4.01 12.32
N VAL A 16 18.17 -3.03 11.45
CA VAL A 16 16.79 -2.78 11.01
C VAL A 16 16.20 -3.98 10.28
N LYS A 17 16.97 -4.57 9.35
CA LYS A 17 16.51 -5.70 8.53
C LYS A 17 16.22 -6.95 9.37
N ASN A 18 17.04 -7.21 10.42
CA ASN A 18 16.91 -8.40 11.26
C ASN A 18 16.05 -8.18 12.51
N HIS A 19 15.52 -6.99 12.73
CA HIS A 19 14.68 -6.71 13.90
C HIS A 19 13.31 -7.36 13.72
N LYS A 20 13.08 -8.49 14.41
CA LYS A 20 11.94 -9.41 14.21
C LYS A 20 10.57 -8.72 14.20
N MET A 21 10.37 -7.69 15.04
CA MET A 21 9.06 -7.04 15.18
C MET A 21 8.93 -5.72 14.44
N LYS A 22 10.05 -5.02 14.16
CA LYS A 22 10.06 -3.62 13.73
C LYS A 22 10.77 -3.37 12.41
N SER A 23 11.17 -4.44 11.69
CA SER A 23 11.66 -4.30 10.33
C SER A 23 10.61 -3.64 9.44
N HIS A 24 10.95 -2.52 8.81
CA HIS A 24 10.07 -1.80 7.90
C HIS A 24 10.90 -1.02 6.86
N PHE A 25 10.52 -1.07 5.58
CA PHE A 25 11.27 -0.37 4.52
C PHE A 25 11.34 1.15 4.74
N LEU A 26 10.33 1.76 5.40
CA LEU A 26 10.33 3.18 5.77
C LEU A 26 11.39 3.55 6.82
N GLN A 27 12.01 2.55 7.46
CA GLN A 27 13.16 2.71 8.35
C GLN A 27 14.48 2.28 7.69
N SER A 28 14.48 1.89 6.41
CA SER A 28 15.69 1.51 5.70
C SER A 28 16.59 2.72 5.39
N TYR A 29 17.87 2.44 5.20
CA TYR A 29 18.82 3.48 4.74
C TYR A 29 18.42 4.02 3.36
N ALA A 30 17.96 3.14 2.47
CA ALA A 30 17.48 3.49 1.15
C ALA A 30 16.30 4.47 1.20
N TRP A 31 15.37 4.32 2.18
CA TRP A 31 14.28 5.28 2.34
C TRP A 31 14.77 6.68 2.73
N GLY A 32 15.78 6.77 3.58
CA GLY A 32 16.37 8.06 3.92
C GLY A 32 17.00 8.75 2.72
N GLU A 33 17.76 8.01 1.89
CA GLU A 33 18.34 8.53 0.64
C GLU A 33 17.25 8.96 -0.36
N PHE A 34 16.19 8.17 -0.48
CA PHE A 34 15.03 8.52 -1.29
C PHE A 34 14.32 9.79 -0.77
N ALA A 35 14.09 9.88 0.52
CA ALA A 35 13.46 11.06 1.13
C ALA A 35 14.30 12.33 0.95
N LYS A 36 15.62 12.20 0.97
CA LYS A 36 16.56 13.30 0.67
C LYS A 36 16.43 13.74 -0.79
N LYS A 37 16.48 12.80 -1.74
CA LYS A 37 16.43 13.09 -3.18
C LYS A 37 15.09 13.66 -3.63
N SER A 38 13.98 13.00 -3.21
CA SER A 38 12.66 13.25 -3.81
C SER A 38 11.73 14.09 -2.94
N LYS A 39 12.02 14.25 -1.63
CA LYS A 39 11.15 14.99 -0.70
C LYS A 39 11.84 16.16 -0.03
N ASN A 40 13.11 16.40 -0.35
CA ASN A 40 13.96 17.42 0.29
C ASN A 40 13.92 17.33 1.83
N LEU A 41 14.02 16.09 2.35
CA LEU A 41 14.10 15.80 3.78
C LEU A 41 15.52 15.36 4.13
N MET A 42 16.08 15.87 5.23
CA MET A 42 17.41 15.46 5.68
C MET A 42 17.32 14.21 6.56
N PRO A 43 17.89 13.07 6.14
CA PRO A 43 17.90 11.86 6.96
C PRO A 43 18.94 11.90 8.06
N HIS A 44 18.58 11.43 9.25
CA HIS A 44 19.48 11.19 10.39
C HIS A 44 19.31 9.73 10.81
N TYR A 45 20.42 8.99 10.88
CA TYR A 45 20.46 7.59 11.30
C TYR A 45 21.04 7.51 12.70
N VAL A 46 20.17 7.60 13.70
CA VAL A 46 20.59 7.64 15.12
C VAL A 46 20.45 6.26 15.76
N GLY A 47 21.25 5.99 16.79
CA GLY A 47 21.20 4.70 17.51
C GLY A 47 21.61 4.77 18.95
N LEU A 48 21.37 3.67 19.67
CA LEU A 48 21.75 3.44 21.05
C LEU A 48 22.58 2.17 21.13
N LEU A 49 23.77 2.27 21.72
CA LEU A 49 24.66 1.14 21.99
C LEU A 49 24.58 0.72 23.45
N ASP A 50 24.65 -0.59 23.70
CA ASP A 50 24.85 -1.16 25.03
C ASP A 50 26.32 -1.00 25.52
N SER A 51 26.65 -1.62 26.67
CA SER A 51 28.00 -1.62 27.22
C SER A 51 29.01 -2.40 26.36
N ASN A 52 28.55 -3.30 25.52
CA ASN A 52 29.36 -4.12 24.61
C ASN A 52 29.43 -3.57 23.21
N GLU A 53 29.02 -2.30 23.01
CA GLU A 53 28.95 -1.58 21.73
C GLU A 53 28.01 -2.22 20.70
N ASN A 54 27.07 -3.08 21.12
CA ASN A 54 26.02 -3.59 20.25
C ASN A 54 24.89 -2.55 20.07
N LEU A 55 24.39 -2.43 18.86
CA LEU A 55 23.22 -1.59 18.58
C LEU A 55 21.97 -2.27 19.15
N VAL A 56 21.26 -1.60 20.06
CA VAL A 56 20.06 -2.10 20.75
C VAL A 56 18.80 -1.33 20.38
N ALA A 57 18.96 -0.13 19.82
CA ALA A 57 17.85 0.66 19.25
C ALA A 57 18.39 1.57 18.16
N THR A 58 17.55 1.87 17.15
CA THR A 58 17.88 2.84 16.12
C THR A 58 16.63 3.52 15.57
N ALA A 59 16.83 4.64 14.86
CA ALA A 59 15.77 5.30 14.11
C ALA A 59 16.32 6.02 12.89
N LEU A 60 15.63 5.90 11.76
CA LEU A 60 15.67 6.89 10.71
C LEU A 60 14.76 8.06 11.10
N ILE A 61 15.33 9.22 11.17
CA ILE A 61 14.62 10.48 11.41
C ILE A 61 14.74 11.34 10.16
N LEU A 62 13.62 11.75 9.63
CA LEU A 62 13.54 12.67 8.50
C LEU A 62 13.31 14.09 9.04
N GLU A 63 14.30 14.96 8.89
CA GLU A 63 14.21 16.37 9.27
C GLU A 63 13.61 17.17 8.13
N LYS A 64 12.57 17.95 8.43
CA LYS A 64 12.02 18.97 7.54
C LYS A 64 12.22 20.33 8.16
N LYS A 65 12.82 21.26 7.37
CA LYS A 65 13.07 22.65 7.75
C LYS A 65 12.01 23.56 7.12
N PRO A 66 10.95 23.95 7.85
CA PRO A 66 10.06 25.01 7.40
C PRO A 66 10.80 26.37 7.46
N PRO A 67 10.30 27.43 6.80
CA PRO A 67 10.76 28.79 7.02
C PRO A 67 10.78 29.12 8.52
N LEU A 68 11.69 29.96 9.01
CA LEU A 68 11.83 30.40 10.41
C LEU A 68 12.94 29.72 11.25
N GLY A 69 13.85 28.94 10.66
CA GLY A 69 15.05 28.43 11.35
C GLY A 69 14.80 27.28 12.34
N TYR A 70 13.57 26.81 12.46
CA TYR A 70 13.21 25.61 13.22
C TYR A 70 13.00 24.42 12.28
N SER A 71 13.12 23.21 12.82
CA SER A 71 12.79 21.99 12.08
C SER A 71 11.72 21.19 12.82
N TYR A 72 11.18 20.15 12.17
CA TYR A 72 10.50 19.06 12.83
C TYR A 72 11.03 17.73 12.31
N PHE A 73 10.94 16.74 13.16
CA PHE A 73 11.42 15.40 12.93
C PHE A 73 10.27 14.42 12.74
N TYR A 74 10.41 13.51 11.77
CA TYR A 74 9.48 12.43 11.57
C TYR A 74 10.23 11.11 11.42
N SER A 75 9.87 10.11 12.22
CA SER A 75 10.39 8.75 12.12
C SER A 75 9.27 7.82 11.65
N PRO A 76 9.15 7.58 10.32
CA PRO A 76 8.05 6.79 9.77
C PRO A 76 8.13 5.34 10.22
N ARG A 77 7.03 4.83 10.78
CA ARG A 77 6.95 3.48 11.39
C ARG A 77 8.04 3.19 12.44
N GLY A 78 8.73 4.24 12.89
CA GLY A 78 9.79 4.13 13.91
C GLY A 78 9.24 4.22 15.34
N PHE A 79 10.06 3.98 16.32
CA PHE A 79 11.49 3.65 16.18
C PHE A 79 11.71 2.14 15.93
N VAL A 80 12.93 1.74 15.58
CA VAL A 80 13.32 0.33 15.52
C VAL A 80 13.90 -0.06 16.88
N ILE A 81 13.03 -0.47 17.79
CA ILE A 81 13.30 -0.74 19.20
C ILE A 81 12.24 -1.72 19.73
N ASP A 82 12.54 -2.46 20.79
CA ASP A 82 11.50 -3.15 21.56
C ASP A 82 10.72 -2.13 22.40
N PHE A 83 9.51 -1.77 21.96
CA PHE A 83 8.63 -0.83 22.68
C PHE A 83 8.09 -1.37 24.01
N PHE A 84 8.18 -2.67 24.25
CA PHE A 84 7.74 -3.31 25.50
C PHE A 84 8.86 -3.33 26.55
N ASP A 85 10.13 -3.16 26.16
CA ASP A 85 11.23 -2.87 27.09
C ASP A 85 11.17 -1.41 27.53
N LYS A 86 10.48 -1.16 28.64
CA LYS A 86 10.26 0.18 29.20
C LYS A 86 11.58 0.90 29.52
N LYS A 87 12.60 0.17 30.00
CA LYS A 87 13.90 0.76 30.38
C LYS A 87 14.66 1.22 29.15
N LEU A 88 14.74 0.37 28.13
CA LEU A 88 15.38 0.67 26.86
C LEU A 88 14.66 1.83 26.15
N LEU A 89 13.33 1.78 26.08
CA LEU A 89 12.51 2.82 25.47
C LEU A 89 12.68 4.18 26.17
N THR A 90 12.67 4.20 27.50
CA THR A 90 12.88 5.42 28.29
C THR A 90 14.23 6.05 27.98
N GLU A 91 15.30 5.26 28.05
CA GLU A 91 16.64 5.77 27.79
C GLU A 91 16.82 6.29 26.36
N PHE A 92 16.27 5.59 25.37
CA PHE A 92 16.31 6.02 23.98
C PHE A 92 15.54 7.31 23.76
N VAL A 93 14.33 7.43 24.31
CA VAL A 93 13.48 8.63 24.19
C VAL A 93 14.13 9.85 24.84
N GLU A 94 14.75 9.71 26.01
CA GLU A 94 15.46 10.81 26.67
C GLU A 94 16.62 11.34 25.81
N LYS A 95 17.40 10.43 25.22
CA LYS A 95 18.57 10.80 24.40
C LYS A 95 18.14 11.42 23.05
N ILE A 96 17.14 10.83 22.38
CA ILE A 96 16.63 11.36 21.11
C ILE A 96 15.96 12.73 21.31
N LYS A 97 15.31 12.96 22.46
CA LYS A 97 14.73 14.28 22.82
C LYS A 97 15.82 15.33 23.00
N LYS A 98 16.94 14.99 23.64
CA LYS A 98 18.11 15.88 23.78
C LYS A 98 18.70 16.19 22.39
N TYR A 99 18.85 15.19 21.53
CA TYR A 99 19.31 15.36 20.16
C TYR A 99 18.41 16.29 19.35
N ALA A 100 17.08 16.09 19.41
CA ALA A 100 16.12 16.94 18.72
C ALA A 100 16.18 18.40 19.18
N LYS A 101 16.35 18.65 20.49
CA LYS A 101 16.55 20.00 21.03
C LYS A 101 17.85 20.64 20.50
N LYS A 102 18.96 19.90 20.46
CA LYS A 102 20.26 20.35 19.88
C LYS A 102 20.10 20.78 18.42
N LYS A 103 19.25 20.07 17.66
CA LYS A 103 18.91 20.37 16.25
C LYS A 103 17.79 21.40 16.08
N LYS A 104 17.32 22.03 17.16
CA LYS A 104 16.19 22.98 17.13
C LYS A 104 14.90 22.41 16.53
N ALA A 105 14.70 21.11 16.65
CA ALA A 105 13.45 20.49 16.23
C ALA A 105 12.33 20.84 17.20
N ILE A 106 11.15 21.19 16.69
CA ILE A 106 9.94 21.58 17.46
C ILE A 106 9.32 20.37 18.14
N PHE A 107 9.31 19.23 17.43
CA PHE A 107 8.79 17.94 17.90
C PHE A 107 9.39 16.78 17.09
N ILE A 108 9.23 15.57 17.61
CA ILE A 108 9.49 14.33 16.89
C ILE A 108 8.15 13.61 16.74
N LYS A 109 7.71 13.39 15.49
CA LYS A 109 6.54 12.57 15.19
C LYS A 109 6.97 11.12 14.97
N ILE A 110 6.20 10.19 15.53
CA ILE A 110 6.31 8.75 15.27
C ILE A 110 4.92 8.15 15.01
N ASP A 111 4.87 7.07 14.24
CA ASP A 111 3.68 6.25 13.99
C ASP A 111 4.05 4.77 14.00
N PRO A 112 4.47 4.24 15.18
CA PRO A 112 5.12 2.94 15.26
C PRO A 112 4.23 1.81 14.74
N ASP A 113 4.87 0.80 14.13
CA ASP A 113 4.22 -0.46 13.70
C ASP A 113 3.90 -1.32 14.93
N ILE A 114 2.98 -0.82 15.78
CA ILE A 114 2.42 -1.50 16.94
C ILE A 114 0.95 -1.75 16.67
N ILE A 115 0.58 -3.02 16.67
CA ILE A 115 -0.80 -3.43 16.48
C ILE A 115 -1.59 -3.06 17.74
N TRP A 116 -2.66 -2.25 17.55
CA TRP A 116 -3.59 -1.87 18.61
C TRP A 116 -4.73 -2.87 18.72
N ARG A 117 -5.28 -3.32 17.58
CA ARG A 117 -6.32 -4.34 17.45
C ARG A 117 -6.14 -5.12 16.15
N LYS A 118 -6.54 -6.37 16.16
CA LYS A 118 -6.50 -7.25 14.99
C LYS A 118 -7.77 -8.08 14.92
N GLU A 119 -8.34 -8.19 13.73
CA GLU A 119 -9.42 -9.12 13.40
C GLU A 119 -8.91 -10.11 12.35
N ASN A 120 -9.31 -11.37 12.45
CA ASN A 120 -8.99 -12.38 11.44
C ASN A 120 -9.82 -12.16 10.15
N HIS A 121 -9.59 -12.97 9.12
CA HIS A 121 -10.30 -12.88 7.84
C HIS A 121 -11.82 -13.09 7.95
N LEU A 122 -12.33 -13.66 9.05
CA LEU A 122 -13.76 -13.82 9.35
C LEU A 122 -14.36 -12.60 10.07
N GLY A 123 -13.52 -11.63 10.50
CA GLY A 123 -13.94 -10.47 11.27
C GLY A 123 -13.98 -10.71 12.78
N GLU A 124 -13.38 -11.78 13.27
CA GLU A 124 -13.29 -12.10 14.69
C GLU A 124 -12.05 -11.46 15.30
N GLU A 125 -12.21 -10.87 16.49
CA GLU A 125 -11.08 -10.25 17.20
C GLU A 125 -10.05 -11.31 17.64
N VAL A 126 -8.78 -11.04 17.37
CA VAL A 126 -7.66 -11.91 17.70
C VAL A 126 -6.89 -11.34 18.89
N GLU A 127 -6.70 -12.16 19.92
CA GLU A 127 -5.89 -11.79 21.07
C GLU A 127 -4.44 -11.51 20.64
N LEU A 128 -3.91 -10.38 21.09
CA LEU A 128 -2.54 -9.98 20.79
C LEU A 128 -1.57 -10.56 21.85
N LYS A 129 -0.44 -11.08 21.39
CA LYS A 129 0.62 -11.62 22.27
C LYS A 129 1.06 -10.62 23.35
N ASN A 130 1.09 -9.33 23.05
CA ASN A 130 1.48 -8.26 23.95
C ASN A 130 0.39 -7.20 24.00
N ASN A 131 0.07 -6.70 25.20
CA ASN A 131 -0.93 -5.67 25.38
C ASN A 131 -0.41 -4.29 24.91
N PRO A 132 -0.94 -3.71 23.82
CA PRO A 132 -0.47 -2.44 23.26
C PRO A 132 -0.73 -1.24 24.19
N LYS A 133 -1.67 -1.34 25.13
CA LYS A 133 -1.92 -0.29 26.14
C LYS A 133 -0.68 0.03 26.96
N VAL A 134 0.17 -0.97 27.22
CA VAL A 134 1.45 -0.78 27.92
C VAL A 134 2.37 0.18 27.14
N VAL A 135 2.44 0.05 25.83
CA VAL A 135 3.23 0.95 24.97
C VAL A 135 2.61 2.35 24.96
N PHE A 136 1.29 2.44 24.80
CA PHE A 136 0.55 3.71 24.81
C PHE A 136 0.81 4.51 26.09
N GLU A 137 0.64 3.87 27.25
CA GLU A 137 0.87 4.48 28.56
C GLU A 137 2.32 4.89 28.75
N THR A 138 3.27 4.04 28.32
CA THR A 138 4.71 4.32 28.44
C THR A 138 5.07 5.54 27.61
N LEU A 139 4.65 5.62 26.35
CA LEU A 139 4.88 6.77 25.48
C LEU A 139 4.26 8.05 26.05
N THR A 140 3.05 7.96 26.57
CA THR A 140 2.37 9.10 27.23
C THR A 140 3.14 9.58 28.46
N LYS A 141 3.60 8.68 29.34
CA LYS A 141 4.43 9.00 30.51
C LYS A 141 5.78 9.64 30.11
N LEU A 142 6.36 9.24 28.97
CA LEU A 142 7.58 9.83 28.43
C LEU A 142 7.35 11.21 27.75
N GLY A 143 6.11 11.71 27.75
CA GLY A 143 5.75 13.02 27.25
C GLY A 143 5.36 13.08 25.79
N PHE A 144 5.07 11.96 25.18
CA PHE A 144 4.44 11.94 23.85
C PHE A 144 2.95 12.31 23.97
N LYS A 145 2.50 13.15 23.03
CA LYS A 145 1.10 13.46 22.83
C LYS A 145 0.55 12.57 21.74
N HIS A 146 -0.41 11.71 22.04
CA HIS A 146 -1.16 10.96 21.05
C HIS A 146 -2.08 11.87 20.23
N LEU A 147 -2.17 11.68 18.92
CA LEU A 147 -2.91 12.55 18.01
C LEU A 147 -4.33 12.07 17.69
N GLY A 148 -4.81 11.08 18.43
CA GLY A 148 -6.15 10.53 18.27
C GLY A 148 -6.19 9.27 17.42
N PHE A 149 -7.30 8.55 17.53
CA PHE A 149 -7.56 7.33 16.78
C PHE A 149 -8.33 7.68 15.50
N THR A 150 -7.61 8.21 14.50
CA THR A 150 -8.16 8.54 13.18
C THR A 150 -8.66 7.29 12.46
N LYS A 151 -9.69 7.43 11.61
CA LYS A 151 -10.35 6.31 10.94
C LYS A 151 -10.13 6.27 9.43
N ASN A 152 -9.62 7.33 8.84
CA ASN A 152 -9.34 7.43 7.41
C ASN A 152 -7.84 7.71 7.17
N PHE A 153 -7.51 8.38 6.04
CA PHE A 153 -6.12 8.69 5.68
C PHE A 153 -5.69 10.09 6.15
N GLU A 154 -5.99 10.44 7.39
CA GLU A 154 -5.66 11.73 7.98
C GLU A 154 -4.21 11.80 8.51
N THR A 155 -3.56 10.64 8.67
CA THR A 155 -2.22 10.47 9.24
C THR A 155 -1.13 10.41 8.17
N MET A 156 0.14 10.49 8.60
CA MET A 156 1.29 10.38 7.70
C MET A 156 1.40 8.99 7.06
N GLN A 157 1.07 7.95 7.82
CA GLN A 157 0.96 6.57 7.35
C GLN A 157 -0.44 6.03 7.69
N PRO A 158 -1.01 5.16 6.84
CA PRO A 158 -2.32 4.56 7.11
C PRO A 158 -2.36 3.86 8.45
N ARG A 159 -3.40 4.13 9.24
CA ARG A 159 -3.58 3.50 10.55
C ARG A 159 -4.15 2.09 10.45
N TYR A 160 -4.75 1.74 9.33
CA TYR A 160 -5.38 0.45 9.06
C TYR A 160 -4.76 -0.22 7.85
N THR A 161 -4.62 -1.54 7.90
CA THR A 161 -4.18 -2.36 6.78
C THR A 161 -4.79 -3.76 6.85
N PHE A 162 -4.59 -4.55 5.79
CA PHE A 162 -4.77 -6.00 5.84
C PHE A 162 -3.40 -6.67 5.73
N ARG A 163 -3.12 -7.66 6.59
CA ARG A 163 -1.88 -8.45 6.58
C ARG A 163 -2.19 -9.91 6.36
N ILE A 164 -1.48 -10.53 5.45
CA ILE A 164 -1.54 -11.96 5.19
C ILE A 164 -0.29 -12.59 5.82
N ASP A 165 -0.50 -13.59 6.68
CA ASP A 165 0.57 -14.46 7.18
C ASP A 165 0.96 -15.41 6.04
N MET A 166 2.21 -15.34 5.61
CA MET A 166 2.77 -16.13 4.50
C MET A 166 3.53 -17.38 5.00
N ASN A 167 3.54 -17.65 6.33
CA ASN A 167 4.12 -18.88 6.89
C ASN A 167 3.18 -20.09 6.77
N GLN A 168 2.40 -20.17 5.73
CA GLN A 168 1.45 -21.26 5.42
C GLN A 168 1.54 -21.56 3.92
N SER A 169 0.99 -22.68 3.47
CA SER A 169 1.00 -23.01 2.05
C SER A 169 0.20 -22.01 1.23
N LEU A 170 0.48 -21.92 -0.07
CA LEU A 170 -0.27 -21.03 -0.96
C LEU A 170 -1.75 -21.42 -1.01
N GLU A 171 -2.06 -22.72 -0.98
CA GLU A 171 -3.41 -23.27 -0.95
C GLU A 171 -4.18 -22.83 0.31
N GLU A 172 -3.51 -22.80 1.47
CA GLU A 172 -4.10 -22.31 2.72
C GLU A 172 -4.39 -20.81 2.65
N ILE A 173 -3.50 -20.02 2.05
CA ILE A 173 -3.73 -18.60 1.81
C ILE A 173 -4.93 -18.41 0.87
N GLU A 174 -4.95 -19.10 -0.25
CA GLU A 174 -6.02 -19.03 -1.24
C GLU A 174 -7.37 -19.52 -0.68
N SER A 175 -7.36 -20.48 0.25
CA SER A 175 -8.58 -20.97 0.89
C SER A 175 -9.39 -19.86 1.55
N LYS A 176 -8.69 -18.83 2.06
CA LYS A 176 -9.26 -17.64 2.73
C LYS A 176 -9.77 -16.57 1.76
N PHE A 177 -9.44 -16.67 0.47
CA PHE A 177 -9.97 -15.75 -0.53
C PHE A 177 -11.48 -15.88 -0.65
N SER A 178 -12.17 -14.76 -0.87
CA SER A 178 -13.59 -14.81 -1.18
C SER A 178 -13.86 -15.61 -2.46
N LYS A 179 -15.02 -16.27 -2.55
CA LYS A 179 -15.45 -16.98 -3.76
C LYS A 179 -15.36 -16.10 -5.01
N THR A 180 -15.77 -14.85 -4.90
CA THR A 180 -15.69 -13.87 -6.00
C THR A 180 -14.26 -13.58 -6.44
N THR A 181 -13.31 -13.50 -5.50
CA THR A 181 -11.89 -13.29 -5.83
C THR A 181 -11.34 -14.46 -6.61
N LYS A 182 -11.59 -15.71 -6.16
CA LYS A 182 -11.18 -16.93 -6.87
C LYS A 182 -11.74 -16.99 -8.29
N GLN A 183 -13.04 -16.70 -8.44
CA GLN A 183 -13.71 -16.68 -9.75
C GLN A 183 -13.09 -15.64 -10.70
N ARG A 184 -12.73 -14.45 -10.19
CA ARG A 184 -12.12 -13.37 -10.99
C ARG A 184 -10.69 -13.68 -11.41
N ILE A 185 -9.91 -14.27 -10.52
CA ILE A 185 -8.55 -14.75 -10.86
C ILE A 185 -8.63 -15.81 -11.96
N ASN A 186 -9.47 -16.84 -11.78
CA ASN A 186 -9.66 -17.90 -12.76
C ASN A 186 -10.16 -17.35 -14.11
N LYS A 187 -11.06 -16.35 -14.09
CA LYS A 187 -11.54 -15.74 -15.36
C LYS A 187 -10.43 -14.96 -16.05
N ALA A 188 -9.60 -14.21 -15.30
CA ALA A 188 -8.45 -13.53 -15.86
C ALA A 188 -7.44 -14.51 -16.48
N GLU A 189 -7.25 -15.69 -15.90
CA GLU A 189 -6.42 -16.76 -16.47
C GLU A 189 -7.01 -17.31 -17.76
N GLN A 190 -8.32 -17.61 -17.77
CA GLN A 190 -9.02 -18.06 -18.99
C GLN A 190 -8.93 -17.06 -20.15
N LEU A 191 -8.87 -15.75 -19.83
CA LEU A 191 -8.70 -14.66 -20.79
C LEU A 191 -7.22 -14.40 -21.13
N ASN A 192 -6.31 -15.25 -20.69
CA ASN A 192 -4.87 -15.10 -20.89
C ASN A 192 -4.32 -13.71 -20.49
N THR A 193 -4.88 -13.12 -19.41
CA THR A 193 -4.36 -11.88 -18.86
C THR A 193 -2.93 -12.10 -18.40
N LYS A 194 -2.02 -11.28 -18.89
CA LYS A 194 -0.58 -11.41 -18.64
C LYS A 194 -0.13 -10.52 -17.50
N VAL A 195 0.81 -11.01 -16.70
CA VAL A 195 1.46 -10.23 -15.65
C VAL A 195 2.97 -10.46 -15.75
N ARG A 196 3.73 -9.40 -15.79
CA ARG A 196 5.19 -9.44 -15.85
C ARG A 196 5.84 -8.47 -14.84
N LEU A 197 7.10 -8.72 -14.55
CA LEU A 197 7.92 -7.70 -13.86
C LEU A 197 8.22 -6.56 -14.84
N GLY A 198 8.02 -5.35 -14.34
CA GLY A 198 8.33 -4.13 -15.07
C GLY A 198 9.77 -3.68 -14.87
N THR A 199 10.22 -2.84 -15.79
CA THR A 199 11.56 -2.23 -15.80
C THR A 199 11.47 -0.73 -15.56
N ILE A 200 12.61 -0.04 -15.62
CA ILE A 200 12.66 1.43 -15.55
C ILE A 200 11.84 2.07 -16.69
N ASP A 201 11.79 1.42 -17.86
CA ASP A 201 11.06 1.90 -19.03
C ASP A 201 9.55 1.83 -18.87
N ASP A 202 9.03 1.05 -17.93
CA ASP A 202 7.62 0.99 -17.59
C ASP A 202 7.18 2.07 -16.60
N ILE A 203 8.11 2.80 -15.98
CA ILE A 203 7.79 3.83 -14.98
C ILE A 203 6.93 4.96 -15.54
N PRO A 204 7.13 5.47 -16.78
CA PRO A 204 6.21 6.45 -17.37
C PRO A 204 4.77 5.93 -17.49
N THR A 205 4.60 4.69 -17.97
CA THR A 205 3.28 4.04 -18.05
C THR A 205 2.66 3.87 -16.66
N PHE A 206 3.45 3.42 -15.68
CA PHE A 206 2.99 3.31 -14.30
C PHE A 206 2.55 4.66 -13.72
N SER A 207 3.34 5.73 -13.95
CA SER A 207 2.98 7.10 -13.52
C SER A 207 1.65 7.53 -14.13
N HIS A 208 1.43 7.29 -15.43
CA HIS A 208 0.16 7.57 -16.09
C HIS A 208 -1.01 6.79 -15.47
N LEU A 209 -0.84 5.50 -15.17
CA LEU A 209 -1.86 4.70 -14.48
C LEU A 209 -2.20 5.24 -13.07
N MET A 210 -1.21 5.80 -12.37
CA MET A 210 -1.42 6.47 -11.09
C MET A 210 -2.23 7.76 -11.24
N ASP A 211 -1.99 8.56 -12.29
CA ASP A 211 -2.76 9.77 -12.60
C ASP A 211 -4.21 9.44 -12.96
N LEU A 212 -4.44 8.39 -13.75
CA LEU A 212 -5.79 7.89 -14.05
C LEU A 212 -6.52 7.43 -12.76
N THR A 213 -5.78 6.88 -11.81
CA THR A 213 -6.33 6.45 -10.52
C THR A 213 -6.61 7.65 -9.61
N GLU A 214 -5.75 8.70 -9.60
CA GLU A 214 -5.96 9.97 -8.90
C GLU A 214 -7.27 10.63 -9.30
N ASN A 215 -7.47 10.81 -10.61
CA ASN A 215 -8.65 11.47 -11.17
C ASN A 215 -9.98 10.82 -10.73
N ARG A 216 -9.93 9.55 -10.38
CA ARG A 216 -11.07 8.73 -9.91
C ARG A 216 -11.28 8.75 -8.40
N LYS A 217 -10.19 8.88 -7.65
CA LYS A 217 -10.17 8.60 -6.20
C LYS A 217 -9.46 9.72 -5.46
N ASP A 218 -10.12 10.73 -5.03
CA ASP A 218 -9.65 11.90 -4.28
C ASP A 218 -8.35 11.67 -3.44
N PHE A 219 -7.23 11.44 -4.12
CA PHE A 219 -5.88 11.46 -3.59
C PHE A 219 -4.95 12.18 -4.57
N VAL A 220 -3.76 12.55 -4.19
CA VAL A 220 -2.76 13.19 -5.05
C VAL A 220 -1.66 12.17 -5.36
N SER A 221 -1.50 11.82 -6.65
CA SER A 221 -0.39 11.00 -7.13
C SER A 221 0.94 11.78 -7.02
N HIS A 222 2.01 11.05 -7.08
CA HIS A 222 3.34 11.65 -7.20
C HIS A 222 3.68 11.86 -8.69
N ASP A 223 4.65 12.73 -8.97
CA ASP A 223 5.15 12.95 -10.32
C ASP A 223 6.04 11.78 -10.81
N LEU A 224 6.32 11.77 -12.10
CA LEU A 224 7.16 10.77 -12.76
C LEU A 224 8.54 10.63 -12.09
N GLU A 225 9.18 11.75 -11.76
CA GLU A 225 10.52 11.77 -11.16
C GLU A 225 10.55 11.13 -9.77
N TYR A 226 9.45 11.21 -9.03
CA TYR A 226 9.30 10.51 -7.77
C TYR A 226 9.35 9.00 -7.96
N TYR A 227 8.55 8.44 -8.89
CA TYR A 227 8.51 7.00 -9.15
C TYR A 227 9.81 6.49 -9.74
N LYS A 228 10.43 7.25 -10.64
CA LYS A 228 11.74 6.96 -11.21
C LYS A 228 12.83 6.90 -10.15
N SER A 229 12.88 7.90 -9.27
CA SER A 229 13.82 7.95 -8.15
C SER A 229 13.62 6.80 -7.17
N LEU A 230 12.37 6.42 -6.90
CA LEU A 230 12.05 5.28 -6.04
C LEU A 230 12.57 3.98 -6.65
N TYR A 231 12.30 3.76 -7.93
CA TYR A 231 12.78 2.58 -8.67
C TYR A 231 14.31 2.52 -8.68
N GLU A 232 14.99 3.59 -9.08
CA GLU A 232 16.47 3.64 -9.18
C GLU A 232 17.16 3.33 -7.83
N ILE A 233 16.59 3.78 -6.70
CA ILE A 233 17.19 3.59 -5.39
C ILE A 233 16.96 2.17 -4.86
N TYR A 234 15.76 1.60 -5.07
CA TYR A 234 15.38 0.33 -4.47
C TYR A 234 15.64 -0.88 -5.36
N ASN A 235 15.60 -0.72 -6.69
CA ASN A 235 15.78 -1.86 -7.61
C ASN A 235 17.22 -2.40 -7.62
N LYS A 236 18.21 -1.61 -7.21
CA LYS A 236 19.63 -2.05 -7.10
C LYS A 236 19.82 -3.30 -6.24
N ASP A 237 18.94 -3.51 -5.26
CA ASP A 237 18.99 -4.65 -4.35
C ASP A 237 17.74 -5.56 -4.48
N ASN A 238 16.97 -5.44 -5.58
CA ASN A 238 15.69 -6.14 -5.81
C ASN A 238 14.70 -5.95 -4.63
N LYS A 239 14.65 -4.74 -4.06
CA LYS A 239 13.76 -4.41 -2.94
C LYS A 239 12.47 -3.72 -3.37
N MET A 240 12.31 -3.44 -4.64
CA MET A 240 11.13 -2.89 -5.27
C MET A 240 10.83 -3.69 -6.53
N ASN A 241 9.67 -4.30 -6.58
CA ASN A 241 9.15 -5.00 -7.75
C ASN A 241 7.97 -4.20 -8.32
N LEU A 242 8.05 -3.88 -9.61
CA LEU A 242 6.94 -3.32 -10.37
C LEU A 242 6.28 -4.46 -11.14
N PHE A 243 5.02 -4.76 -10.86
CA PHE A 243 4.23 -5.73 -11.61
C PHE A 243 3.33 -5.00 -12.59
N ILE A 244 3.39 -5.40 -13.86
CA ILE A 244 2.58 -4.83 -14.95
C ILE A 244 1.59 -5.87 -15.43
N GLY A 245 0.32 -5.54 -15.37
CA GLY A 245 -0.77 -6.37 -15.88
C GLY A 245 -1.27 -5.86 -17.23
N SER A 246 -1.34 -6.72 -18.23
CA SER A 246 -1.78 -6.40 -19.59
C SER A 246 -2.76 -7.43 -20.15
N VAL A 247 -3.44 -7.07 -21.21
CA VAL A 247 -4.31 -7.94 -22.00
C VAL A 247 -3.95 -7.83 -23.47
N ASN A 248 -4.03 -8.95 -24.19
CA ASN A 248 -4.05 -8.94 -25.64
C ASN A 248 -5.51 -8.97 -26.10
N THR A 249 -5.96 -7.90 -26.73
CA THR A 249 -7.36 -7.74 -27.15
C THR A 249 -7.78 -8.73 -28.20
N THR A 250 -6.88 -9.10 -29.14
CA THR A 250 -7.14 -10.11 -30.18
C THR A 250 -7.37 -11.48 -29.56
N GLU A 251 -6.51 -11.92 -28.63
CA GLU A 251 -6.65 -13.22 -27.93
C GLU A 251 -7.97 -13.30 -27.16
N ILE A 252 -8.42 -12.18 -26.54
CA ILE A 252 -9.67 -12.15 -25.79
C ILE A 252 -10.88 -12.13 -26.72
N ILE A 253 -10.85 -11.37 -27.82
CA ILE A 253 -11.90 -11.38 -28.83
C ILE A 253 -12.09 -12.80 -29.39
N ASP A 254 -11.00 -13.50 -29.73
CA ASP A 254 -11.04 -14.86 -30.21
C ASP A 254 -11.64 -15.83 -29.18
N THR A 255 -11.28 -15.65 -27.89
CA THR A 255 -11.82 -16.46 -26.80
C THR A 255 -13.33 -16.27 -26.66
N TYR A 256 -13.80 -15.05 -26.66
CA TYR A 256 -15.23 -14.77 -26.56
C TYR A 256 -16.00 -15.15 -27.84
N SER A 257 -15.40 -15.02 -29.02
CA SER A 257 -15.99 -15.46 -30.28
C SER A 257 -16.20 -16.96 -30.33
N LYS A 258 -15.22 -17.75 -29.86
CA LYS A 258 -15.37 -19.21 -29.73
C LYS A 258 -16.50 -19.58 -28.75
N GLU A 259 -16.54 -18.91 -27.60
CA GLU A 259 -17.61 -19.13 -26.62
C GLU A 259 -19.00 -18.74 -27.20
N LEU A 260 -19.08 -17.63 -27.94
CA LEU A 260 -20.30 -17.17 -28.60
C LEU A 260 -20.79 -18.19 -29.65
N ASN A 261 -19.90 -18.79 -30.42
CA ASN A 261 -20.25 -19.84 -31.38
C ASN A 261 -20.83 -21.07 -30.65
N SER A 262 -20.20 -21.54 -29.58
CA SER A 262 -20.71 -22.65 -28.77
C SER A 262 -22.12 -22.36 -28.18
N VAL A 263 -22.33 -21.13 -27.66
CA VAL A 263 -23.66 -20.72 -27.16
C VAL A 263 -24.69 -20.68 -28.28
N ASN A 264 -24.34 -20.24 -29.50
CA ASN A 264 -25.26 -20.24 -30.63
C ASN A 264 -25.63 -21.68 -31.07
N GLU A 265 -24.68 -22.61 -31.06
CA GLU A 265 -24.93 -24.05 -31.37
C GLU A 265 -25.88 -24.68 -30.35
N GLU A 266 -25.67 -24.40 -29.03
CA GLU A 266 -26.58 -24.88 -27.98
C GLU A 266 -28.00 -24.27 -28.12
N LEU A 267 -28.12 -23.00 -28.45
CA LEU A 267 -29.38 -22.32 -28.69
C LEU A 267 -30.11 -22.91 -29.91
N ALA A 268 -29.37 -23.21 -31.00
CA ALA A 268 -29.94 -23.85 -32.19
C ALA A 268 -30.51 -25.25 -31.85
N THR A 269 -29.73 -26.05 -31.10
CA THR A 269 -30.17 -27.38 -30.64
C THR A 269 -31.41 -27.33 -29.76
N LEU A 270 -31.49 -26.34 -28.84
CA LEU A 270 -32.69 -26.16 -28.01
C LEU A 270 -33.91 -25.69 -28.82
N SER A 271 -33.68 -24.88 -29.85
CA SER A 271 -34.74 -24.29 -30.68
C SER A 271 -35.31 -25.27 -31.70
N SER A 272 -34.61 -26.36 -32.04
CA SER A 272 -35.10 -27.43 -32.92
C SER A 272 -36.14 -28.34 -32.26
N ASN A 273 -36.35 -28.27 -30.94
CA ASN A 273 -37.36 -29.05 -30.21
C ASN A 273 -38.70 -28.30 -30.20
N GLU A 274 -39.76 -28.90 -30.77
CA GLU A 274 -41.11 -28.33 -30.88
C GLU A 274 -41.78 -28.05 -29.52
N SER A 275 -41.40 -28.76 -28.45
CA SER A 275 -41.88 -28.50 -27.09
C SER A 275 -40.75 -28.51 -26.05
N LEU A 276 -40.45 -27.36 -25.50
CA LEU A 276 -39.43 -27.22 -24.46
C LEU A 276 -40.03 -27.47 -23.08
N SER A 277 -39.38 -28.33 -22.29
CA SER A 277 -39.64 -28.46 -20.86
C SER A 277 -39.39 -27.13 -20.12
N LYS A 278 -39.94 -26.99 -18.90
CA LYS A 278 -39.74 -25.79 -18.08
C LYS A 278 -38.24 -25.51 -17.84
N SER A 279 -37.42 -26.53 -17.57
CA SER A 279 -35.98 -26.42 -17.40
C SER A 279 -35.26 -26.00 -18.67
N ALA A 280 -35.67 -26.52 -19.83
CA ALA A 280 -35.09 -26.14 -21.12
C ALA A 280 -35.41 -24.67 -21.51
N LYS A 281 -36.59 -24.16 -21.14
CA LYS A 281 -36.94 -22.74 -21.30
C LYS A 281 -36.03 -21.81 -20.43
N VAL A 282 -35.77 -22.21 -19.17
CA VAL A 282 -34.85 -21.49 -18.28
C VAL A 282 -33.45 -21.50 -18.88
N LYS A 283 -32.90 -22.65 -19.29
CA LYS A 283 -31.60 -22.78 -19.94
C LYS A 283 -31.51 -21.92 -21.19
N LYS A 284 -32.55 -21.90 -22.05
CA LYS A 284 -32.59 -21.05 -23.24
C LYS A 284 -32.45 -19.58 -22.88
N SER A 285 -33.21 -19.09 -21.89
CA SER A 285 -33.14 -17.69 -21.44
C SER A 285 -31.77 -17.32 -20.86
N GLU A 286 -31.11 -18.23 -20.15
CA GLU A 286 -29.75 -18.03 -19.63
C GLU A 286 -28.71 -17.93 -20.77
N LEU A 287 -28.82 -18.81 -21.78
CA LEU A 287 -27.97 -18.79 -22.96
C LEU A 287 -28.17 -17.53 -23.80
N GLU A 288 -29.40 -17.03 -23.98
CA GLU A 288 -29.68 -15.76 -24.66
C GLU A 288 -29.01 -14.58 -23.95
N LYS A 289 -29.16 -14.50 -22.62
CA LYS A 289 -28.44 -13.47 -21.80
C LYS A 289 -26.92 -13.60 -21.93
N ARG A 290 -26.41 -14.83 -21.95
CA ARG A 290 -24.98 -15.08 -22.12
C ARG A 290 -24.48 -14.63 -23.48
N LYS A 291 -25.24 -14.94 -24.55
CA LYS A 291 -24.98 -14.50 -25.93
C LYS A 291 -24.87 -12.97 -26.02
N ASP A 292 -25.86 -12.25 -25.47
CA ASP A 292 -25.86 -10.79 -25.50
C ASP A 292 -24.64 -10.21 -24.77
N LYS A 293 -24.32 -10.80 -23.60
CA LYS A 293 -23.15 -10.38 -22.83
C LYS A 293 -21.81 -10.65 -23.53
N LEU A 294 -21.70 -11.76 -24.26
CA LEU A 294 -20.51 -12.08 -25.07
C LEU A 294 -20.32 -11.09 -26.22
N LYS A 295 -21.41 -10.66 -26.88
CA LYS A 295 -21.35 -9.61 -27.91
C LYS A 295 -20.88 -8.29 -27.32
N GLU A 296 -21.45 -7.82 -26.20
CA GLU A 296 -20.99 -6.63 -25.50
C GLU A 296 -19.48 -6.67 -25.22
N TYR A 297 -18.96 -7.81 -24.76
CA TYR A 297 -17.51 -7.96 -24.52
C TYR A 297 -16.70 -7.89 -25.81
N ILE A 298 -17.13 -8.58 -26.89
CA ILE A 298 -16.42 -8.54 -28.16
C ILE A 298 -16.38 -7.09 -28.68
N ASP A 299 -17.47 -6.36 -28.60
CA ASP A 299 -17.55 -4.94 -29.01
C ASP A 299 -16.62 -4.07 -28.16
N GLU A 300 -16.69 -4.20 -26.79
CA GLU A 300 -15.82 -3.46 -25.86
C GLU A 300 -14.33 -3.66 -26.16
N TYR A 301 -13.91 -4.92 -26.42
CA TYR A 301 -12.50 -5.21 -26.72
C TYR A 301 -12.09 -4.80 -28.13
N SER A 302 -13.00 -4.83 -29.10
CA SER A 302 -12.77 -4.35 -30.46
C SER A 302 -12.55 -2.84 -30.48
N ASP A 303 -13.41 -2.07 -29.82
CA ASP A 303 -13.28 -0.62 -29.66
C ASP A 303 -11.98 -0.26 -28.94
N ALA A 304 -11.64 -1.01 -27.90
CA ALA A 304 -10.39 -0.79 -27.18
C ALA A 304 -9.17 -1.06 -28.04
N ARG A 305 -9.19 -2.10 -28.88
CA ARG A 305 -8.11 -2.43 -29.83
C ARG A 305 -7.90 -1.32 -30.85
N GLU A 306 -8.97 -0.78 -31.40
CA GLU A 306 -8.91 0.34 -32.35
C GLU A 306 -8.30 1.59 -31.71
N LYS A 307 -8.63 1.86 -30.44
CA LYS A 307 -8.19 3.05 -29.73
C LYS A 307 -6.78 2.97 -29.14
N TYR A 308 -6.37 1.80 -28.63
CA TYR A 308 -5.16 1.64 -27.79
C TYR A 308 -4.13 0.65 -28.33
N GLN A 309 -4.39 -0.07 -29.41
CA GLN A 309 -3.57 -1.16 -29.97
C GLN A 309 -3.97 -2.54 -29.43
N GLU A 310 -3.21 -3.57 -29.86
CA GLU A 310 -3.48 -4.96 -29.56
C GLU A 310 -3.18 -5.31 -28.09
N GLU A 311 -2.02 -4.90 -27.58
CA GLU A 311 -1.65 -5.10 -26.18
C GLU A 311 -1.90 -3.83 -25.39
N ILE A 312 -2.70 -3.96 -24.32
CA ILE A 312 -3.10 -2.84 -23.47
C ILE A 312 -2.63 -3.11 -22.03
N ILE A 313 -1.81 -2.21 -21.48
CA ILE A 313 -1.43 -2.24 -20.07
C ILE A 313 -2.59 -1.66 -19.26
N LEU A 314 -3.14 -2.47 -18.35
CA LEU A 314 -4.31 -2.12 -17.55
C LEU A 314 -3.99 -1.73 -16.11
N ASN A 315 -2.89 -2.22 -15.56
CA ASN A 315 -2.49 -1.90 -14.19
C ASN A 315 -0.98 -2.03 -13.98
N GLY A 316 -0.52 -1.34 -12.94
CA GLY A 316 0.83 -1.44 -12.44
C GLY A 316 0.83 -1.40 -10.91
N HIS A 317 1.51 -2.34 -10.26
CA HIS A 317 1.60 -2.43 -8.81
C HIS A 317 3.06 -2.39 -8.36
N VAL A 318 3.34 -1.53 -7.38
CA VAL A 318 4.66 -1.42 -6.74
C VAL A 318 4.64 -2.16 -5.43
N ILE A 319 5.50 -3.19 -5.33
CA ILE A 319 5.69 -4.00 -4.14
C ILE A 319 7.06 -3.66 -3.56
N MET A 320 7.09 -3.30 -2.28
CA MET A 320 8.33 -3.07 -1.53
C MET A 320 8.64 -4.29 -0.69
N GLU A 321 9.87 -4.81 -0.77
CA GLU A 321 10.34 -5.93 0.04
C GLU A 321 11.47 -5.48 0.97
N TYR A 322 11.39 -5.83 2.26
CA TYR A 322 12.42 -5.50 3.23
C TYR A 322 12.41 -6.47 4.43
N GLY A 323 13.55 -7.11 4.69
CA GLY A 323 13.61 -8.18 5.66
C GLY A 323 12.79 -9.37 5.20
N ASP A 324 11.85 -9.78 6.03
CA ASP A 324 10.90 -10.87 5.77
C ASP A 324 9.47 -10.37 5.48
N LYS A 325 9.34 -9.10 5.05
CA LYS A 325 8.04 -8.46 4.82
C LYS A 325 7.95 -7.81 3.45
N ALA A 326 6.75 -7.80 2.89
CA ALA A 326 6.42 -7.08 1.68
C ALA A 326 5.21 -6.16 1.88
N TRP A 327 5.17 -5.06 1.13
CA TRP A 327 4.10 -4.06 1.16
C TRP A 327 3.64 -3.69 -0.24
N VAL A 328 2.33 -3.66 -0.47
CA VAL A 328 1.73 -3.12 -1.70
C VAL A 328 1.70 -1.60 -1.59
N LEU A 329 2.78 -0.95 -2.00
CA LEU A 329 2.94 0.49 -1.76
C LEU A 329 2.05 1.33 -2.66
N TYR A 330 1.99 1.02 -3.95
CA TYR A 330 1.19 1.72 -4.94
C TYR A 330 0.50 0.74 -5.90
N ALA A 331 -0.70 1.08 -6.35
CA ALA A 331 -1.45 0.37 -7.37
C ALA A 331 -2.17 1.36 -8.28
N GLY A 332 -1.66 1.51 -9.50
CA GLY A 332 -2.26 2.31 -10.58
C GLY A 332 -3.10 1.42 -11.50
N ASN A 333 -4.31 1.87 -11.86
CA ASN A 333 -5.22 1.08 -12.67
C ASN A 333 -5.90 1.94 -13.74
N HIS A 334 -5.96 1.42 -14.95
CA HIS A 334 -6.87 1.90 -15.99
C HIS A 334 -8.31 1.50 -15.62
N ASN A 335 -9.30 2.24 -16.13
CA ASN A 335 -10.73 1.99 -15.85
C ASN A 335 -11.50 1.37 -17.04
N ILE A 336 -10.77 0.90 -18.05
CA ILE A 336 -11.34 0.16 -19.19
C ILE A 336 -11.16 -1.33 -19.00
N LEU A 337 -11.87 -2.13 -19.80
CA LEU A 337 -11.75 -3.59 -19.87
C LEU A 337 -11.79 -4.26 -18.48
N MET A 338 -12.65 -3.77 -17.60
CA MET A 338 -12.79 -4.28 -16.23
C MET A 338 -13.19 -5.75 -16.18
N SER A 339 -13.79 -6.25 -17.25
CA SER A 339 -14.17 -7.66 -17.47
C SER A 339 -12.97 -8.60 -17.61
N SER A 340 -11.76 -8.08 -17.86
CA SER A 340 -10.50 -8.84 -17.87
C SER A 340 -10.06 -9.30 -16.49
N TYR A 341 -10.52 -8.63 -15.43
CA TYR A 341 -10.07 -8.83 -14.05
C TYR A 341 -8.55 -8.76 -13.85
N SER A 342 -7.84 -8.06 -14.73
CA SER A 342 -6.39 -7.92 -14.72
C SER A 342 -5.85 -7.49 -13.35
N ASN A 343 -6.52 -6.55 -12.66
CA ASN A 343 -6.12 -6.11 -11.33
C ASN A 343 -6.12 -7.25 -10.29
N TYR A 344 -7.06 -8.22 -10.39
CA TYR A 344 -7.11 -9.39 -9.50
C TYR A 344 -5.97 -10.36 -9.80
N LYS A 345 -5.69 -10.60 -11.08
CA LYS A 345 -4.58 -11.46 -11.50
C LYS A 345 -3.24 -10.87 -11.09
N THR A 346 -3.00 -9.58 -11.33
CA THR A 346 -1.76 -8.90 -10.92
C THR A 346 -1.57 -8.93 -9.41
N TYR A 347 -2.67 -8.74 -8.65
CA TYR A 347 -2.63 -8.81 -7.19
C TYR A 347 -2.27 -10.21 -6.69
N TYR A 348 -2.81 -11.24 -7.33
CA TYR A 348 -2.49 -12.63 -7.03
C TYR A 348 -1.03 -12.98 -7.39
N GLU A 349 -0.55 -12.56 -8.57
CA GLU A 349 0.81 -12.86 -9.02
C GLU A 349 1.88 -12.26 -8.10
N HIS A 350 1.75 -11.02 -7.66
CA HIS A 350 2.74 -10.47 -6.74
C HIS A 350 2.62 -11.06 -5.33
N LEU A 351 1.42 -11.47 -4.89
CA LEU A 351 1.27 -12.22 -3.64
C LEU A 351 2.01 -13.56 -3.73
N LYS A 352 1.77 -14.32 -4.82
CA LYS A 352 2.46 -15.58 -5.10
C LYS A 352 3.97 -15.39 -5.17
N ASN A 353 4.45 -14.38 -5.91
CA ASN A 353 5.87 -14.05 -6.00
C ASN A 353 6.49 -13.78 -4.60
N CYS A 354 5.81 -13.04 -3.74
CA CYS A 354 6.26 -12.80 -2.36
C CYS A 354 6.33 -14.11 -1.56
N HIS A 355 5.36 -15.00 -1.71
CA HIS A 355 5.35 -16.31 -1.05
C HIS A 355 6.54 -17.17 -1.52
N ASP A 356 6.75 -17.28 -2.82
CA ASP A 356 7.84 -18.06 -3.43
C ASP A 356 9.23 -17.51 -3.01
N ASN A 357 9.34 -16.21 -2.76
CA ASN A 357 10.56 -15.54 -2.24
C ASN A 357 10.73 -15.65 -0.70
N GLY A 358 9.88 -16.40 0.00
CA GLY A 358 9.98 -16.63 1.45
C GLY A 358 9.63 -15.43 2.32
N ILE A 359 8.84 -14.49 1.81
CA ILE A 359 8.25 -13.40 2.61
C ILE A 359 7.31 -14.01 3.64
N LYS A 360 7.40 -13.53 4.88
CA LYS A 360 6.56 -14.04 6.00
C LYS A 360 5.32 -13.21 6.26
N ILE A 361 5.38 -11.92 5.97
CA ILE A 361 4.24 -11.01 6.16
C ILE A 361 4.05 -10.21 4.87
N TYR A 362 2.90 -10.38 4.26
CA TYR A 362 2.47 -9.58 3.13
C TYR A 362 1.44 -8.56 3.59
N ASP A 363 1.82 -7.28 3.56
CA ASP A 363 1.01 -6.14 4.00
C ASP A 363 0.37 -5.48 2.78
N GLN A 364 -0.95 -5.53 2.69
CA GLN A 364 -1.68 -4.91 1.59
C GLN A 364 -1.66 -3.37 1.63
N PHE A 365 -0.98 -2.79 2.62
CA PHE A 365 -0.89 -1.37 2.90
C PHE A 365 -2.26 -0.70 3.10
N GLY A 366 -2.30 0.60 3.25
CA GLY A 366 -3.43 1.39 3.71
C GLY A 366 -4.85 0.99 3.32
N THR A 367 -5.71 0.91 4.33
CA THR A 367 -7.17 0.87 4.22
C THR A 367 -7.80 1.83 5.24
N ILE A 368 -9.11 1.81 5.37
CA ILE A 368 -9.90 2.69 6.25
C ILE A 368 -10.41 1.96 7.49
N GLY A 369 -10.67 2.70 8.55
CA GLY A 369 -11.36 2.24 9.76
C GLY A 369 -12.78 2.80 9.91
N ASP A 370 -13.19 3.72 9.05
CA ASP A 370 -14.58 4.15 8.93
C ASP A 370 -15.28 3.29 7.87
N LEU A 371 -16.01 2.28 8.34
CA LEU A 371 -16.70 1.29 7.51
C LEU A 371 -18.14 1.68 7.19
N SER A 372 -18.50 2.95 7.28
CA SER A 372 -19.81 3.46 6.84
C SER A 372 -19.99 3.23 5.33
N LYS A 373 -21.21 2.89 4.91
CA LYS A 373 -21.52 2.51 3.51
C LYS A 373 -21.28 3.64 2.51
N ASP A 374 -21.36 4.87 2.95
CA ASP A 374 -21.16 6.10 2.19
C ASP A 374 -19.69 6.54 2.12
N ASN A 375 -18.78 5.85 2.82
CA ASN A 375 -17.35 6.16 2.72
C ASN A 375 -16.83 5.91 1.30
N PRO A 376 -16.30 6.93 0.59
CA PRO A 376 -15.86 6.79 -0.79
C PRO A 376 -14.72 5.78 -0.99
N ARG A 377 -14.09 5.33 0.10
CA ARG A 377 -12.98 4.35 0.10
C ARG A 377 -13.39 2.95 0.52
N MET A 378 -14.70 2.69 0.72
CA MET A 378 -15.22 1.34 1.01
C MET A 378 -14.82 0.33 -0.06
N GLY A 379 -14.84 0.71 -1.36
CA GLY A 379 -14.40 -0.17 -2.43
C GLY A 379 -12.95 -0.65 -2.30
N LEU A 380 -12.04 0.19 -1.78
CA LEU A 380 -10.66 -0.20 -1.48
C LEU A 380 -10.59 -1.20 -0.33
N HIS A 381 -11.34 -0.93 0.74
CA HIS A 381 -11.41 -1.82 1.90
C HIS A 381 -11.95 -3.20 1.51
N GLU A 382 -13.08 -3.23 0.82
CA GLU A 382 -13.72 -4.47 0.36
C GLU A 382 -12.84 -5.27 -0.61
N PHE A 383 -12.12 -4.59 -1.51
CA PHE A 383 -11.16 -5.25 -2.41
C PHE A 383 -10.08 -6.00 -1.61
N LYS A 384 -9.41 -5.31 -0.67
CA LYS A 384 -8.33 -5.89 0.13
C LYS A 384 -8.81 -6.99 1.06
N LYS A 385 -9.95 -6.81 1.73
CA LYS A 385 -10.60 -7.80 2.59
C LYS A 385 -10.81 -9.14 1.89
N LYS A 386 -11.20 -9.11 0.61
CA LYS A 386 -11.51 -10.31 -0.19
C LYS A 386 -10.31 -11.22 -0.46
N PHE A 387 -9.08 -10.78 -0.21
CA PHE A 387 -7.87 -11.61 -0.25
C PHE A 387 -7.54 -12.28 1.09
N GLY A 388 -8.44 -12.25 2.07
CA GLY A 388 -8.39 -13.10 3.25
C GLY A 388 -7.33 -12.77 4.30
N GLY A 389 -6.77 -11.55 4.27
CA GLY A 389 -5.82 -11.09 5.28
C GLY A 389 -6.51 -10.68 6.59
N ASP A 390 -5.73 -10.66 7.68
CA ASP A 390 -6.15 -10.11 8.96
C ASP A 390 -6.26 -8.58 8.88
N TYR A 391 -7.35 -8.02 9.38
CA TYR A 391 -7.55 -6.59 9.48
C TYR A 391 -6.81 -6.05 10.70
N VAL A 392 -5.86 -5.16 10.47
CA VAL A 392 -4.93 -4.64 11.48
C VAL A 392 -5.14 -3.15 11.69
N GLU A 393 -5.31 -2.78 12.94
CA GLU A 393 -5.34 -1.41 13.42
C GLU A 393 -4.06 -1.09 14.18
N PHE A 394 -3.34 -0.02 13.81
CA PHE A 394 -2.13 0.41 14.49
C PHE A 394 -2.42 1.39 15.63
N ILE A 395 -1.49 1.53 16.55
CA ILE A 395 -1.59 2.41 17.74
C ILE A 395 -1.76 3.90 17.38
N GLY A 396 -1.42 4.32 16.16
CA GLY A 396 -1.57 5.70 15.68
C GLY A 396 -0.32 6.57 15.85
N GLU A 397 -0.50 7.87 15.67
CA GLU A 397 0.58 8.87 15.67
C GLU A 397 0.78 9.50 17.05
N PHE A 398 2.06 9.78 17.35
CA PHE A 398 2.48 10.48 18.58
C PHE A 398 3.48 11.57 18.25
N ASP A 399 3.37 12.71 18.94
CA ASP A 399 4.33 13.81 18.89
C ASP A 399 5.07 13.97 20.22
N LEU A 400 6.40 13.80 20.23
CA LEU A 400 7.26 14.17 21.35
C LEU A 400 7.64 15.64 21.24
N ILE A 401 6.99 16.48 22.02
CA ILE A 401 7.14 17.94 21.96
C ILE A 401 8.45 18.37 22.64
N THR A 402 9.29 19.08 21.91
CA THR A 402 10.58 19.63 22.38
C THR A 402 10.50 21.13 22.66
N ASN A 403 9.62 21.85 21.95
CA ASN A 403 9.34 23.28 22.13
C ASN A 403 7.82 23.53 22.10
N LYS A 404 7.24 23.74 23.26
CA LYS A 404 5.76 23.89 23.40
C LYS A 404 5.21 25.11 22.65
N PHE A 405 5.91 26.24 22.73
CA PHE A 405 5.46 27.48 22.08
C PHE A 405 5.46 27.33 20.57
N MET A 406 6.59 26.88 20.00
CA MET A 406 6.70 26.69 18.55
C MET A 406 5.78 25.57 18.05
N TYR A 407 5.51 24.54 18.85
CA TYR A 407 4.55 23.51 18.53
C TYR A 407 3.12 24.07 18.41
N PHE A 408 2.73 24.97 19.30
CA PHE A 408 1.45 25.67 19.23
C PHE A 408 1.37 26.54 17.95
N VAL A 409 2.39 27.34 17.68
CA VAL A 409 2.48 28.17 16.47
C VAL A 409 2.40 27.31 15.21
N PHE A 410 3.15 26.22 15.16
CA PHE A 410 3.19 25.29 14.03
C PHE A 410 1.81 24.68 13.74
N ASN A 411 1.11 24.22 14.77
CA ASN A 411 -0.22 23.62 14.62
C ASN A 411 -1.32 24.62 14.23
N LYS A 412 -1.18 25.89 14.56
CA LYS A 412 -2.12 26.94 14.16
C LYS A 412 -1.85 27.46 12.74
N LEU A 413 -0.58 27.72 12.40
CA LEU A 413 -0.22 28.41 11.14
C LEU A 413 -0.04 27.46 9.97
N VAL A 414 0.46 26.23 10.19
CA VAL A 414 0.73 25.29 9.09
C VAL A 414 -0.54 24.84 8.36
N PRO A 415 -1.67 24.56 9.02
CA PRO A 415 -2.92 24.25 8.30
C PRO A 415 -3.38 25.40 7.39
N ILE A 416 -3.29 26.65 7.88
CA ILE A 416 -3.62 27.86 7.10
C ILE A 416 -2.72 27.98 5.88
N TYR A 417 -1.40 27.86 6.07
CA TYR A 417 -0.42 27.92 4.99
C TYR A 417 -0.61 26.80 3.95
N ARG A 418 -0.86 25.56 4.38
CA ARG A 418 -1.19 24.45 3.48
C ARG A 418 -2.49 24.69 2.70
N GLY A 419 -3.48 25.28 3.33
CA GLY A 419 -4.73 25.69 2.67
C GLY A 419 -4.49 26.68 1.52
N ILE A 420 -3.63 27.67 1.74
CA ILE A 420 -3.24 28.67 0.73
C ILE A 420 -2.50 27.99 -0.45
N ILE A 421 -1.51 27.13 -0.16
CA ILE A 421 -0.75 26.41 -1.19
C ILE A 421 -1.67 25.51 -2.03
N ARG A 422 -2.56 24.75 -1.39
CA ARG A 422 -3.52 23.90 -2.11
C ARG A 422 -4.44 24.70 -3.03
N ARG A 423 -4.93 25.85 -2.58
CA ARG A 423 -5.72 26.75 -3.43
C ARG A 423 -4.94 27.28 -4.63
N ARG A 424 -3.68 27.70 -4.42
CA ARG A 424 -2.79 28.15 -5.51
C ARG A 424 -2.49 27.04 -6.52
N ALA A 425 -2.22 25.82 -6.05
CA ALA A 425 -1.98 24.66 -6.91
C ALA A 425 -3.22 24.28 -7.74
N LYS A 426 -4.43 24.34 -7.14
CA LYS A 426 -5.69 24.11 -7.87
C LYS A 426 -5.94 25.17 -8.95
N ASN A 427 -5.65 26.43 -8.66
CA ASN A 427 -5.82 27.52 -9.63
C ASN A 427 -4.84 27.39 -10.81
N LYS A 428 -3.57 27.05 -10.52
CA LYS A 428 -2.55 26.83 -11.56
C LYS A 428 -2.85 25.61 -12.47
N LYS A 429 -3.46 24.55 -11.91
CA LYS A 429 -3.94 23.40 -12.73
C LYS A 429 -5.15 23.77 -13.60
N LYS A 430 -5.99 24.71 -13.18
CA LYS A 430 -7.09 25.22 -14.01
C LYS A 430 -6.59 26.09 -15.17
N GLU A 431 -5.66 27.02 -14.87
CA GLU A 431 -5.05 27.89 -15.89
C GLU A 431 -4.23 27.15 -16.97
N ASN A 432 -3.74 25.94 -16.70
CA ASN A 432 -3.01 25.12 -17.68
C ASN A 432 -3.93 24.16 -18.46
N ASN A 433 -5.22 24.05 -18.11
CA ASN A 433 -6.20 23.19 -18.80
C ASN A 433 -7.26 24.00 -19.58
N ASP A 434 -7.22 25.32 -19.48
CA ASP A 434 -7.92 26.29 -20.33
C ASP A 434 -6.96 26.84 -21.40
#